data_99cee6f4779e653f1a3b64efe202e9b9
#
_entry.id   99cee6f4779e653f1a3b64efe202e9b9
#
_cell.length_a   1.000
_cell.length_b   1.000
_cell.length_c   1.000
_cell.angle_alpha   90.00
_cell.angle_beta   90.00
_cell.angle_gamma   90.00
#
_symmetry.space_group_name_H-M   'P 1'
#
loop_
_entity.id
_entity.type
_entity.pdbx_description
1 polymer ?
#
loop_
_entity_poly.entity_id
_entity_poly.type
_entity_poly.pdbx_seq_one_letter_code
_entity_poly.pdbx_strand_id
1 'polypeptide(L)'
;MRPEETVVTLSCLEPLTAAERDQLTRLASAPAFDWAALTGLATLNKVEPRVRAALQRGGLWDRVPQPQRQVLAEAADAVAAVNLKRVARAEQLFAAFRDARVEFCLLKGVLFAETLYRDPTYKRMNDIDMLVHVSDVPRIVELYGRLGYFSIAERVANRPDLNQKVSHHLPPFVSRELDCLLGTQWGLKSPRAGLRIDYPAIWKRIEPQDYHGIPIHKLSSRDNLFHVCVHLGIFKSGLRDLMDIANLIRQESERIDWAAFIADVRNAGAQSLVVHALMLVNCIDPRPETQAVLSALEPEAQGFYLSAAKKKTVSPAVLLRSCSAHLSQVEKNVSAFNVAKYFPEKSRLFVDFWRSVLLAPTQECERISFVPEPDLPHAVWARVAAPSQILRAIGAEVGNGLVAALLLKGVIDLTASFARWPFISRDDHDLEAYARSLGLRLADLERIKDSIH
;
A
#
# COMPACT_ATOMS: atom_id res chain seq x y z
N MET A 1 -23.42 -10.29 2.34
CA MET A 1 -23.00 -8.85 2.47
C MET A 1 -24.23 -7.99 2.73
N ARG A 2 -24.13 -6.97 3.55
CA ARG A 2 -25.13 -5.91 3.66
C ARG A 2 -25.17 -5.08 2.37
N PRO A 3 -26.29 -4.37 2.08
CA PRO A 3 -26.38 -3.52 0.89
C PRO A 3 -25.21 -2.55 0.74
N GLU A 4 -24.80 -1.89 1.82
CA GLU A 4 -23.71 -0.90 1.84
C GLU A 4 -22.34 -1.55 1.52
N GLU A 5 -22.11 -2.74 2.03
CA GLU A 5 -20.89 -3.52 1.73
C GLU A 5 -20.83 -3.92 0.26
N THR A 6 -21.97 -4.27 -0.33
CA THR A 6 -22.05 -4.58 -1.75
C THR A 6 -21.81 -3.32 -2.60
N VAL A 7 -22.44 -2.21 -2.25
CA VAL A 7 -22.32 -0.94 -3.00
C VAL A 7 -20.87 -0.44 -2.95
N VAL A 8 -20.19 -0.43 -1.78
CA VAL A 8 -18.79 0.01 -1.70
C VAL A 8 -17.87 -0.89 -2.51
N THR A 9 -18.10 -2.20 -2.50
CA THR A 9 -17.31 -3.16 -3.28
C THR A 9 -17.49 -2.94 -4.78
N LEU A 10 -18.74 -2.89 -5.27
CA LEU A 10 -19.03 -2.64 -6.67
C LEU A 10 -18.50 -1.28 -7.14
N SER A 11 -18.51 -0.26 -6.28
CA SER A 11 -17.93 1.05 -6.61
C SER A 11 -16.43 1.00 -6.92
N CYS A 12 -15.72 -0.02 -6.44
CA CYS A 12 -14.29 -0.19 -6.66
C CYS A 12 -13.94 -1.07 -7.87
N LEU A 13 -14.93 -1.78 -8.45
CA LEU A 13 -14.72 -2.67 -9.58
C LEU A 13 -14.98 -1.95 -10.91
N GLU A 14 -14.17 -2.27 -11.95
CA GLU A 14 -14.27 -1.67 -13.27
C GLU A 14 -13.69 -2.59 -14.36
N PRO A 15 -14.37 -2.81 -15.50
CA PRO A 15 -15.73 -2.34 -15.76
C PRO A 15 -16.77 -3.14 -14.95
N LEU A 16 -17.87 -2.48 -14.61
CA LEU A 16 -19.04 -3.18 -14.10
C LEU A 16 -19.83 -3.77 -15.28
N THR A 17 -20.33 -4.98 -15.09
CA THR A 17 -21.35 -5.58 -15.98
C THR A 17 -22.68 -4.82 -15.85
N ALA A 18 -23.61 -5.01 -16.79
CA ALA A 18 -24.95 -4.42 -16.70
C ALA A 18 -25.66 -4.86 -15.39
N ALA A 19 -25.59 -6.15 -15.08
CA ALA A 19 -26.19 -6.70 -13.86
C ALA A 19 -25.61 -6.10 -12.56
N GLU A 20 -24.29 -5.88 -12.51
CA GLU A 20 -23.63 -5.24 -11.37
C GLU A 20 -24.02 -3.76 -11.23
N ARG A 21 -24.15 -3.03 -12.33
CA ARG A 21 -24.65 -1.64 -12.31
C ARG A 21 -26.10 -1.57 -11.81
N ASP A 22 -26.96 -2.46 -12.31
CA ASP A 22 -28.35 -2.53 -11.89
C ASP A 22 -28.46 -2.91 -10.41
N GLN A 23 -27.61 -3.81 -9.94
CA GLN A 23 -27.53 -4.20 -8.52
C GLN A 23 -27.12 -3.00 -7.67
N LEU A 24 -26.05 -2.28 -8.03
CA LEU A 24 -25.58 -1.08 -7.33
C LEU A 24 -26.71 -0.05 -7.22
N THR A 25 -27.35 0.26 -8.37
CA THR A 25 -28.45 1.24 -8.44
C THR A 25 -29.64 0.82 -7.59
N ARG A 26 -30.06 -0.44 -7.68
CA ARG A 26 -31.18 -0.96 -6.91
C ARG A 26 -30.93 -0.91 -5.42
N LEU A 27 -29.74 -1.34 -4.96
CA LEU A 27 -29.39 -1.34 -3.53
C LEU A 27 -29.31 0.08 -2.97
N ALA A 28 -28.60 0.99 -3.65
CA ALA A 28 -28.45 2.36 -3.18
C ALA A 28 -29.74 3.20 -3.33
N SER A 29 -30.75 2.71 -4.07
CA SER A 29 -32.05 3.35 -4.17
C SER A 29 -33.07 2.87 -3.13
N ALA A 30 -32.74 1.84 -2.34
CA ALA A 30 -33.64 1.31 -1.34
C ALA A 30 -33.90 2.33 -0.21
N PRO A 31 -35.15 2.49 0.26
CA PRO A 31 -35.48 3.47 1.32
C PRO A 31 -34.72 3.28 2.62
N ALA A 32 -34.36 2.03 2.95
CA ALA A 32 -33.63 1.66 4.17
C ALA A 32 -32.10 1.62 3.98
N PHE A 33 -31.57 2.19 2.87
CA PHE A 33 -30.13 2.19 2.62
C PHE A 33 -29.40 3.13 3.59
N ASP A 34 -28.40 2.59 4.29
CA ASP A 34 -27.63 3.33 5.30
C ASP A 34 -26.44 4.07 4.66
N TRP A 35 -26.65 5.33 4.30
CA TRP A 35 -25.63 6.20 3.71
C TRP A 35 -24.46 6.49 4.67
N ALA A 36 -24.71 6.51 5.98
CA ALA A 36 -23.65 6.71 6.96
C ALA A 36 -22.74 5.47 7.04
N ALA A 37 -23.31 4.28 7.03
CA ALA A 37 -22.55 3.04 6.96
C ALA A 37 -21.74 2.93 5.66
N LEU A 38 -22.31 3.30 4.49
CA LEU A 38 -21.58 3.35 3.22
C LEU A 38 -20.37 4.27 3.32
N THR A 39 -20.58 5.50 3.78
CA THR A 39 -19.51 6.50 3.89
C THR A 39 -18.44 6.04 4.87
N GLY A 40 -18.82 5.49 6.02
CA GLY A 40 -17.88 4.92 6.98
C GLY A 40 -17.03 3.78 6.40
N LEU A 41 -17.63 2.89 5.61
CA LEU A 41 -16.89 1.83 4.89
C LEU A 41 -15.97 2.39 3.81
N ALA A 42 -16.40 3.40 3.07
CA ALA A 42 -15.58 4.06 2.07
C ALA A 42 -14.33 4.70 2.69
N THR A 43 -14.49 5.42 3.78
CA THR A 43 -13.40 6.07 4.52
C THR A 43 -12.45 5.03 5.14
N LEU A 44 -13.00 3.97 5.77
CA LEU A 44 -12.20 2.88 6.34
C LEU A 44 -11.30 2.22 5.28
N ASN A 45 -11.83 2.02 4.08
CA ASN A 45 -11.12 1.39 2.97
C ASN A 45 -10.37 2.40 2.07
N LYS A 46 -10.44 3.71 2.35
CA LYS A 46 -9.79 4.79 1.58
C LYS A 46 -10.18 4.79 0.10
N VAL A 47 -11.48 4.61 -0.19
CA VAL A 47 -12.04 4.49 -1.55
C VAL A 47 -13.13 5.52 -1.84
N GLU A 48 -13.20 6.61 -1.08
CA GLU A 48 -14.17 7.69 -1.25
C GLU A 48 -14.25 8.21 -2.70
N PRO A 49 -13.10 8.41 -3.42
CA PRO A 49 -13.16 8.85 -4.82
C PRO A 49 -13.92 7.87 -5.72
N ARG A 50 -13.73 6.56 -5.50
CA ARG A 50 -14.41 5.52 -6.27
C ARG A 50 -15.90 5.47 -6.00
N VAL A 51 -16.29 5.57 -4.72
CA VAL A 51 -17.70 5.60 -4.31
C VAL A 51 -18.38 6.84 -4.90
N ARG A 52 -17.77 8.03 -4.80
CA ARG A 52 -18.29 9.26 -5.43
C ARG A 52 -18.50 9.06 -6.94
N ALA A 53 -17.47 8.61 -7.65
CA ALA A 53 -17.51 8.43 -9.09
C ALA A 53 -18.58 7.41 -9.51
N ALA A 54 -18.72 6.30 -8.78
CA ALA A 54 -19.75 5.28 -9.07
C ALA A 54 -21.18 5.83 -8.85
N LEU A 55 -21.39 6.55 -7.76
CA LEU A 55 -22.70 7.17 -7.46
C LEU A 55 -23.06 8.27 -8.48
N GLN A 56 -22.09 9.06 -8.94
CA GLN A 56 -22.28 10.07 -9.99
C GLN A 56 -22.63 9.42 -11.31
N ARG A 57 -21.88 8.41 -11.76
CA ARG A 57 -22.14 7.66 -12.99
C ARG A 57 -23.49 6.93 -12.96
N GLY A 58 -23.91 6.46 -11.79
CA GLY A 58 -25.22 5.82 -11.60
C GLY A 58 -26.40 6.78 -11.43
N GLY A 59 -26.20 8.10 -11.48
CA GLY A 59 -27.26 9.10 -11.25
C GLY A 59 -27.81 9.10 -9.83
N LEU A 60 -27.02 8.62 -8.86
CA LEU A 60 -27.43 8.46 -7.47
C LEU A 60 -26.89 9.56 -6.55
N TRP A 61 -26.03 10.43 -7.07
CA TRP A 61 -25.33 11.43 -6.26
C TRP A 61 -26.25 12.37 -5.50
N ASP A 62 -27.37 12.77 -6.12
CA ASP A 62 -28.34 13.66 -5.50
C ASP A 62 -29.17 13.00 -4.40
N ARG A 63 -29.17 11.67 -4.32
CA ARG A 63 -29.81 10.91 -3.24
C ARG A 63 -28.94 10.81 -1.98
N VAL A 64 -27.64 11.08 -2.10
CA VAL A 64 -26.72 11.05 -0.94
C VAL A 64 -27.08 12.21 -0.01
N PRO A 65 -27.37 11.98 1.29
CA PRO A 65 -27.64 13.06 2.23
C PRO A 65 -26.46 14.02 2.36
N GLN A 66 -26.73 15.29 2.61
CA GLN A 66 -25.75 16.37 2.58
C GLN A 66 -24.49 16.11 3.43
N PRO A 67 -24.56 15.59 4.68
CA PRO A 67 -23.37 15.33 5.46
C PRO A 67 -22.45 14.28 4.81
N GLN A 68 -23.01 13.19 4.29
CA GLN A 68 -22.24 12.10 3.65
C GLN A 68 -21.72 12.55 2.28
N ARG A 69 -22.49 13.35 1.55
CA ARG A 69 -22.06 13.94 0.28
C ARG A 69 -20.84 14.83 0.48
N GLN A 70 -20.84 15.63 1.53
CA GLN A 70 -19.71 16.50 1.85
C GLN A 70 -18.45 15.70 2.16
N VAL A 71 -18.52 14.68 3.03
CA VAL A 71 -17.38 13.81 3.36
C VAL A 71 -16.79 13.16 2.11
N LEU A 72 -17.63 12.56 1.27
CA LEU A 72 -17.17 11.91 0.03
C LEU A 72 -16.58 12.91 -0.97
N ALA A 73 -17.16 14.13 -1.07
CA ALA A 73 -16.66 15.16 -1.96
C ALA A 73 -15.29 15.69 -1.51
N GLU A 74 -15.18 16.11 -0.25
CA GLU A 74 -13.93 16.65 0.31
C GLU A 74 -12.77 15.66 0.21
N ALA A 75 -13.01 14.37 0.54
CA ALA A 75 -12.00 13.34 0.42
C ALA A 75 -11.56 13.12 -1.04
N ALA A 76 -12.52 13.06 -1.97
CA ALA A 76 -12.21 12.89 -3.39
C ALA A 76 -11.48 14.10 -3.99
N ASP A 77 -11.88 15.32 -3.63
CA ASP A 77 -11.24 16.56 -4.10
C ASP A 77 -9.80 16.69 -3.56
N ALA A 78 -9.58 16.30 -2.29
CA ALA A 78 -8.24 16.24 -1.71
C ALA A 78 -7.34 15.24 -2.44
N VAL A 79 -7.87 14.07 -2.81
CA VAL A 79 -7.15 13.08 -3.61
C VAL A 79 -6.83 13.62 -4.99
N ALA A 80 -7.80 14.24 -5.66
CA ALA A 80 -7.63 14.83 -6.99
C ALA A 80 -6.52 15.90 -6.99
N ALA A 81 -6.55 16.83 -6.04
CA ALA A 81 -5.55 17.89 -5.93
C ALA A 81 -4.12 17.37 -5.80
N VAL A 82 -3.93 16.29 -5.02
CA VAL A 82 -2.61 15.68 -4.83
C VAL A 82 -2.18 14.89 -6.06
N ASN A 83 -3.10 14.11 -6.66
CA ASN A 83 -2.77 13.24 -7.78
C ASN A 83 -2.46 14.01 -9.06
N LEU A 84 -3.20 15.09 -9.36
CA LEU A 84 -2.94 15.92 -10.53
C LEU A 84 -1.55 16.54 -10.51
N LYS A 85 -1.06 16.96 -9.34
CA LYS A 85 0.33 17.40 -9.18
C LYS A 85 1.32 16.28 -9.50
N ARG A 86 1.04 15.02 -9.05
CA ARG A 86 1.89 13.87 -9.36
C ARG A 86 1.92 13.52 -10.84
N VAL A 87 0.78 13.61 -11.52
CA VAL A 87 0.72 13.40 -12.97
C VAL A 87 1.61 14.42 -13.70
N ALA A 88 1.52 15.71 -13.34
CA ALA A 88 2.39 16.73 -13.92
C ALA A 88 3.88 16.50 -13.63
N ARG A 89 4.21 16.03 -12.41
CA ARG A 89 5.60 15.64 -12.08
C ARG A 89 6.06 14.40 -12.84
N ALA A 90 5.15 13.43 -13.06
CA ALA A 90 5.46 12.24 -13.86
C ALA A 90 5.80 12.59 -15.30
N GLU A 91 5.05 13.48 -15.93
CA GLU A 91 5.33 13.95 -17.29
C GLU A 91 6.72 14.59 -17.40
N GLN A 92 7.07 15.49 -16.47
CA GLN A 92 8.40 16.12 -16.42
C GLN A 92 9.52 15.09 -16.26
N LEU A 93 9.31 14.12 -15.36
CA LEU A 93 10.27 13.07 -15.08
C LEU A 93 10.47 12.13 -16.27
N PHE A 94 9.38 11.68 -16.90
CA PHE A 94 9.45 10.75 -18.03
C PHE A 94 10.07 11.42 -19.27
N ALA A 95 9.77 12.69 -19.51
CA ALA A 95 10.44 13.46 -20.55
C ALA A 95 11.96 13.53 -20.31
N ALA A 96 12.39 13.80 -19.07
CA ALA A 96 13.80 13.84 -18.72
C ALA A 96 14.49 12.46 -18.84
N PHE A 97 13.79 11.37 -18.51
CA PHE A 97 14.31 9.99 -18.69
C PHE A 97 14.46 9.64 -20.16
N ARG A 98 13.47 9.99 -21.00
CA ARG A 98 13.55 9.83 -22.46
C ARG A 98 14.77 10.58 -23.02
N ASP A 99 14.93 11.86 -22.67
CA ASP A 99 16.01 12.72 -23.16
C ASP A 99 17.38 12.22 -22.69
N ALA A 100 17.43 11.66 -21.49
CA ALA A 100 18.60 11.00 -20.94
C ALA A 100 18.78 9.55 -21.45
N ARG A 101 17.88 9.00 -22.25
CA ARG A 101 17.89 7.60 -22.72
C ARG A 101 17.98 6.58 -21.58
N VAL A 102 17.26 6.83 -20.49
CA VAL A 102 17.10 5.88 -19.37
C VAL A 102 15.93 4.99 -19.69
N GLU A 103 16.18 3.68 -19.79
CA GLU A 103 15.08 2.71 -19.93
C GLU A 103 14.46 2.44 -18.57
N PHE A 104 13.13 2.52 -18.49
CA PHE A 104 12.37 2.24 -17.28
C PHE A 104 11.01 1.64 -17.59
N CYS A 105 10.47 0.97 -16.62
CA CYS A 105 9.13 0.41 -16.66
C CYS A 105 8.29 1.11 -15.58
N LEU A 106 7.22 1.79 -15.97
CA LEU A 106 6.30 2.41 -15.03
C LEU A 106 5.47 1.34 -14.34
N LEU A 107 5.32 1.45 -13.02
CA LEU A 107 4.61 0.49 -12.21
C LEU A 107 3.33 1.10 -11.62
N LYS A 108 2.39 0.27 -11.22
CA LYS A 108 1.15 0.61 -10.48
C LYS A 108 0.80 2.12 -10.43
N GLY A 109 0.08 2.60 -9.39
CA GLY A 109 -0.16 4.03 -9.16
C GLY A 109 -0.49 4.84 -10.42
N VAL A 110 0.47 5.64 -10.86
CA VAL A 110 0.34 6.54 -12.04
C VAL A 110 0.07 5.75 -13.33
N LEU A 111 0.67 4.55 -13.49
CA LEU A 111 0.36 3.68 -14.64
C LEU A 111 -1.10 3.26 -14.65
N PHE A 112 -1.63 2.81 -13.51
CA PHE A 112 -3.02 2.34 -13.43
C PHE A 112 -4.04 3.47 -13.58
N ALA A 113 -3.69 4.68 -13.12
CA ALA A 113 -4.49 5.86 -13.39
C ALA A 113 -4.76 6.04 -14.89
N GLU A 114 -3.76 5.78 -15.73
CA GLU A 114 -3.86 5.89 -17.19
C GLU A 114 -4.47 4.65 -17.85
N THR A 115 -4.01 3.47 -17.45
CA THR A 115 -4.32 2.23 -18.19
C THR A 115 -5.57 1.51 -17.71
N LEU A 116 -5.76 1.38 -16.39
CA LEU A 116 -6.90 0.64 -15.82
C LEU A 116 -8.12 1.53 -15.56
N TYR A 117 -7.89 2.73 -15.01
CA TYR A 117 -8.98 3.57 -14.53
C TYR A 117 -9.33 4.72 -15.48
N ARG A 118 -8.37 5.16 -16.31
CA ARG A 118 -8.48 6.35 -17.16
C ARG A 118 -8.98 7.57 -16.37
N ASP A 119 -8.51 7.63 -15.12
CA ASP A 119 -8.90 8.63 -14.14
C ASP A 119 -7.76 8.82 -13.13
N PRO A 120 -7.00 9.92 -13.18
CA PRO A 120 -5.92 10.18 -12.25
C PRO A 120 -6.40 10.38 -10.81
N THR A 121 -7.71 10.53 -10.60
CA THR A 121 -8.30 10.79 -9.27
C THR A 121 -8.85 9.55 -8.59
N TYR A 122 -8.74 8.38 -9.22
CA TYR A 122 -9.38 7.13 -8.81
C TYR A 122 -9.08 6.67 -7.38
N LYS A 123 -7.87 6.89 -6.89
CA LYS A 123 -7.44 6.67 -5.52
C LYS A 123 -6.19 7.50 -5.21
N ARG A 124 -5.91 7.73 -3.94
CA ARG A 124 -4.68 8.39 -3.54
C ARG A 124 -3.45 7.57 -3.96
N MET A 125 -2.64 8.14 -4.82
CA MET A 125 -1.30 7.66 -5.15
C MET A 125 -0.31 8.26 -4.14
N ASN A 126 0.68 7.51 -3.66
CA ASN A 126 1.66 8.03 -2.71
C ASN A 126 2.95 8.46 -3.42
N ASP A 127 3.33 7.73 -4.44
CA ASP A 127 4.62 7.82 -5.15
C ASP A 127 4.47 7.56 -6.65
N ILE A 128 5.54 7.82 -7.39
CA ILE A 128 5.71 7.38 -8.78
C ILE A 128 6.69 6.22 -8.74
N ASP A 129 6.19 5.01 -8.94
CA ASP A 129 6.98 3.78 -8.90
C ASP A 129 7.53 3.41 -10.28
N MET A 130 8.82 3.15 -10.35
CA MET A 130 9.50 2.79 -11.59
C MET A 130 10.47 1.63 -11.36
N LEU A 131 10.44 0.64 -12.25
CA LEU A 131 11.47 -0.38 -12.35
C LEU A 131 12.54 0.11 -13.33
N VAL A 132 13.80 0.04 -12.92
CA VAL A 132 14.95 0.51 -13.70
C VAL A 132 16.05 -0.55 -13.71
N HIS A 133 16.95 -0.47 -14.68
CA HIS A 133 18.18 -1.26 -14.63
C HIS A 133 19.09 -0.75 -13.51
N VAL A 134 19.65 -1.66 -12.76
CA VAL A 134 20.54 -1.31 -11.63
C VAL A 134 21.79 -0.52 -12.09
N SER A 135 22.26 -0.76 -13.31
CA SER A 135 23.38 -0.02 -13.93
C SER A 135 23.07 1.46 -14.13
N ASP A 136 21.80 1.83 -14.31
CA ASP A 136 21.40 3.22 -14.56
C ASP A 136 21.18 4.01 -13.26
N VAL A 137 21.16 3.36 -12.10
CA VAL A 137 20.90 4.01 -10.81
C VAL A 137 21.79 5.23 -10.55
N PRO A 138 23.13 5.20 -10.77
CA PRO A 138 23.97 6.40 -10.56
C PRO A 138 23.54 7.58 -11.42
N ARG A 139 23.24 7.32 -12.68
CA ARG A 139 22.78 8.33 -13.66
C ARG A 139 21.41 8.88 -13.30
N ILE A 140 20.51 8.03 -12.82
CA ILE A 140 19.17 8.41 -12.36
C ILE A 140 19.27 9.34 -11.13
N VAL A 141 20.14 9.02 -10.16
CA VAL A 141 20.37 9.86 -8.97
C VAL A 141 20.87 11.24 -9.37
N GLU A 142 21.82 11.33 -10.32
CA GLU A 142 22.29 12.60 -10.84
C GLU A 142 21.16 13.39 -11.54
N LEU A 143 20.33 12.70 -12.34
CA LEU A 143 19.18 13.31 -13.01
C LEU A 143 18.17 13.87 -12.01
N TYR A 144 17.88 13.13 -10.92
CA TYR A 144 17.03 13.61 -9.85
C TYR A 144 17.54 14.89 -9.20
N GLY A 145 18.85 14.96 -8.93
CA GLY A 145 19.48 16.19 -8.42
C GLY A 145 19.26 17.39 -9.34
N ARG A 146 19.42 17.20 -10.66
CA ARG A 146 19.16 18.25 -11.67
C ARG A 146 17.69 18.67 -11.74
N LEU A 147 16.77 17.75 -11.51
CA LEU A 147 15.32 18.00 -11.48
C LEU A 147 14.84 18.56 -10.14
N GLY A 148 15.74 18.79 -9.18
CA GLY A 148 15.39 19.34 -7.86
C GLY A 148 14.83 18.33 -6.88
N TYR A 149 15.04 17.04 -7.10
CA TYR A 149 14.71 16.00 -6.12
C TYR A 149 15.91 15.73 -5.21
N PHE A 150 15.62 15.36 -3.98
CA PHE A 150 16.63 14.95 -2.99
C PHE A 150 16.23 13.64 -2.31
N SER A 151 17.22 12.86 -1.88
CA SER A 151 16.97 11.63 -1.13
C SER A 151 16.62 11.95 0.32
N ILE A 152 15.65 11.22 0.89
CA ILE A 152 15.36 11.28 2.33
C ILE A 152 16.45 10.61 3.18
N ALA A 153 17.41 9.92 2.55
CA ALA A 153 18.53 9.24 3.20
C ALA A 153 19.81 9.41 2.37
N GLU A 154 20.52 10.50 2.60
CA GLU A 154 21.68 10.94 1.82
C GLU A 154 22.71 9.83 1.53
N ARG A 155 23.13 9.11 2.55
CA ARG A 155 24.21 8.11 2.41
C ARG A 155 23.83 6.88 1.63
N VAL A 156 22.57 6.49 1.69
CA VAL A 156 22.10 5.29 0.99
C VAL A 156 21.97 5.57 -0.51
N ALA A 157 21.65 6.81 -0.90
CA ALA A 157 21.62 7.22 -2.29
C ALA A 157 23.02 7.28 -2.92
N ASN A 158 24.04 7.63 -2.13
CA ASN A 158 25.42 7.74 -2.59
C ASN A 158 26.20 6.41 -2.55
N ARG A 159 25.60 5.34 -2.04
CA ARG A 159 26.21 4.01 -1.96
C ARG A 159 25.29 2.92 -2.56
N PRO A 160 25.04 2.99 -3.89
CA PRO A 160 24.15 2.04 -4.57
C PRO A 160 24.61 0.58 -4.43
N ASP A 161 25.93 0.35 -4.41
CA ASP A 161 26.57 -0.95 -4.25
C ASP A 161 26.18 -1.68 -2.95
N LEU A 162 26.07 -0.94 -1.86
CA LEU A 162 25.63 -1.51 -0.57
C LEU A 162 24.13 -1.78 -0.55
N ASN A 163 23.35 -0.93 -1.21
CA ASN A 163 21.90 -1.08 -1.28
C ASN A 163 21.47 -2.29 -2.11
N GLN A 164 22.14 -2.59 -3.21
CA GLN A 164 21.79 -3.68 -4.10
C GLN A 164 21.74 -5.04 -3.40
N LYS A 165 22.57 -5.24 -2.37
CA LYS A 165 22.64 -6.51 -1.60
C LYS A 165 21.52 -6.67 -0.58
N VAL A 166 20.92 -5.58 -0.12
CA VAL A 166 19.98 -5.59 1.03
C VAL A 166 18.63 -4.99 0.70
N SER A 167 18.50 -4.25 -0.38
CA SER A 167 17.27 -3.60 -0.84
C SER A 167 17.00 -3.92 -2.31
N HIS A 168 15.80 -3.63 -2.76
CA HIS A 168 15.38 -3.71 -4.16
C HIS A 168 15.04 -2.33 -4.74
N HIS A 169 15.22 -1.27 -3.97
CA HIS A 169 14.90 0.10 -4.35
C HIS A 169 15.83 1.10 -3.68
N LEU A 170 15.94 2.29 -4.28
CA LEU A 170 16.52 3.46 -3.63
C LEU A 170 15.66 3.89 -2.43
N PRO A 171 16.24 4.59 -1.44
CA PRO A 171 15.44 5.43 -0.56
C PRO A 171 14.58 6.37 -1.40
N PRO A 172 13.34 6.68 -0.98
CA PRO A 172 12.51 7.60 -1.73
C PRO A 172 13.21 8.94 -1.98
N PHE A 173 13.05 9.45 -3.20
CA PHE A 173 13.42 10.81 -3.54
C PHE A 173 12.20 11.70 -3.50
N VAL A 174 12.38 12.92 -3.05
CA VAL A 174 11.29 13.89 -2.81
C VAL A 174 11.58 15.16 -3.59
N SER A 175 10.54 15.73 -4.22
CA SER A 175 10.62 17.06 -4.81
C SER A 175 10.89 18.13 -3.76
N ARG A 176 11.56 19.23 -4.11
CA ARG A 176 11.80 20.35 -3.17
C ARG A 176 10.51 20.96 -2.63
N GLU A 177 9.44 20.90 -3.41
CA GLU A 177 8.10 21.35 -3.01
C GLU A 177 7.37 20.36 -2.09
N LEU A 178 7.98 19.20 -1.78
CA LEU A 178 7.45 18.16 -0.91
C LEU A 178 6.10 17.58 -1.39
N ASP A 179 5.82 17.65 -2.69
CA ASP A 179 4.55 17.24 -3.28
C ASP A 179 4.62 15.92 -4.07
N CYS A 180 5.83 15.42 -4.34
CA CYS A 180 6.04 14.22 -5.12
C CYS A 180 7.15 13.33 -4.54
N LEU A 181 6.84 12.03 -4.42
CA LEU A 181 7.77 10.98 -4.03
C LEU A 181 8.08 10.09 -5.24
N LEU A 182 9.34 9.69 -5.38
CA LEU A 182 9.79 8.78 -6.41
C LEU A 182 10.21 7.45 -5.79
N GLY A 183 9.57 6.37 -6.21
CA GLY A 183 9.87 4.98 -5.87
C GLY A 183 10.70 4.32 -6.98
N THR A 184 12.02 4.48 -6.94
CA THR A 184 12.92 3.91 -7.94
C THR A 184 13.42 2.55 -7.47
N GLN A 185 13.09 1.50 -8.20
CA GLN A 185 13.42 0.14 -7.81
C GLN A 185 14.05 -0.63 -8.97
N TRP A 186 14.96 -1.55 -8.64
CA TRP A 186 15.58 -2.51 -9.58
C TRP A 186 15.10 -3.93 -9.35
N GLY A 187 14.15 -4.10 -8.44
CA GLY A 187 13.52 -5.36 -8.14
C GLY A 187 12.10 -5.19 -7.64
N LEU A 188 11.24 -6.17 -7.89
CA LEU A 188 9.81 -6.14 -7.51
C LEU A 188 9.57 -6.50 -6.04
N LYS A 189 10.58 -7.07 -5.38
CA LYS A 189 10.52 -7.45 -3.96
C LYS A 189 11.93 -7.44 -3.36
N SER A 190 12.00 -7.18 -2.05
CA SER A 190 13.26 -7.23 -1.33
C SER A 190 13.95 -8.59 -1.46
N PRO A 191 15.28 -8.65 -1.66
CA PRO A 191 16.05 -9.89 -1.65
C PRO A 191 15.85 -10.72 -0.37
N ARG A 192 15.55 -10.05 0.75
CA ARG A 192 15.24 -10.70 2.03
C ARG A 192 13.96 -11.52 2.02
N ALA A 193 13.09 -11.33 1.03
CA ALA A 193 11.90 -12.16 0.87
C ALA A 193 12.23 -13.57 0.35
N GLY A 194 13.46 -13.80 -0.12
CA GLY A 194 13.91 -15.09 -0.62
C GLY A 194 13.31 -15.52 -1.97
N LEU A 195 12.66 -14.58 -2.68
CA LEU A 195 12.07 -14.87 -3.99
C LEU A 195 13.15 -14.93 -5.08
N ARG A 196 13.00 -15.88 -6.00
CA ARG A 196 13.86 -16.07 -7.18
C ARG A 196 13.15 -15.53 -8.42
N ILE A 197 13.16 -14.21 -8.58
CA ILE A 197 12.50 -13.52 -9.70
C ILE A 197 13.46 -13.44 -10.89
N ASP A 198 13.01 -13.90 -12.06
CA ASP A 198 13.79 -13.83 -13.32
C ASP A 198 13.61 -12.44 -13.97
N TYR A 199 14.40 -11.47 -13.51
CA TYR A 199 14.36 -10.11 -14.06
C TYR A 199 14.74 -10.03 -15.54
N PRO A 200 15.77 -10.77 -16.06
CA PRO A 200 16.03 -10.83 -17.50
C PRO A 200 14.82 -11.24 -18.34
N ALA A 201 14.04 -12.21 -17.88
CA ALA A 201 12.82 -12.61 -18.57
C ALA A 201 11.72 -11.55 -18.47
N ILE A 202 11.57 -10.85 -17.35
CA ILE A 202 10.63 -9.74 -17.18
C ILE A 202 10.98 -8.61 -18.16
N TRP A 203 12.24 -8.16 -18.22
CA TRP A 203 12.68 -7.11 -19.14
C TRP A 203 12.47 -7.46 -20.62
N LYS A 204 12.52 -8.72 -21.00
CA LYS A 204 12.20 -9.15 -22.38
C LYS A 204 10.70 -9.08 -22.70
N ARG A 205 9.83 -9.01 -21.70
CA ARG A 205 8.37 -9.00 -21.86
C ARG A 205 7.73 -7.64 -21.58
N ILE A 206 8.53 -6.59 -21.30
CA ILE A 206 7.97 -5.25 -21.14
C ILE A 206 7.25 -4.82 -22.42
N GLU A 207 6.19 -4.05 -22.25
CA GLU A 207 5.36 -3.58 -23.34
C GLU A 207 5.49 -2.06 -23.49
N PRO A 208 5.53 -1.53 -24.72
CA PRO A 208 5.48 -0.09 -24.93
C PRO A 208 4.13 0.47 -24.48
N GLN A 209 4.15 1.66 -23.92
CA GLN A 209 2.97 2.39 -23.47
C GLN A 209 3.18 3.87 -23.79
N ASP A 210 2.17 4.53 -24.32
CA ASP A 210 2.15 5.98 -24.40
C ASP A 210 1.65 6.57 -23.09
N TYR A 211 2.35 7.58 -22.59
CA TYR A 211 1.93 8.35 -21.43
C TYR A 211 1.90 9.84 -21.83
N HIS A 212 0.73 10.34 -22.19
CA HIS A 212 0.53 11.72 -22.63
C HIS A 212 1.50 12.18 -23.73
N GLY A 213 1.73 11.32 -24.73
CA GLY A 213 2.67 11.58 -25.83
C GLY A 213 4.14 11.28 -25.49
N ILE A 214 4.44 10.75 -24.33
CA ILE A 214 5.78 10.32 -23.91
C ILE A 214 5.84 8.80 -23.98
N PRO A 215 6.73 8.21 -24.81
CA PRO A 215 6.88 6.75 -24.86
C PRO A 215 7.54 6.25 -23.57
N ILE A 216 6.90 5.30 -22.92
CA ILE A 216 7.37 4.60 -21.73
C ILE A 216 7.23 3.09 -21.92
N HIS A 217 7.64 2.31 -20.93
CA HIS A 217 7.33 0.87 -20.86
C HIS A 217 6.48 0.56 -19.64
N LYS A 218 5.73 -0.52 -19.74
CA LYS A 218 5.00 -1.16 -18.64
C LYS A 218 5.32 -2.65 -18.59
N LEU A 219 5.07 -3.29 -17.46
CA LEU A 219 5.13 -4.75 -17.36
C LEU A 219 4.05 -5.38 -18.24
N SER A 220 4.29 -6.59 -18.76
CA SER A 220 3.24 -7.42 -19.36
C SER A 220 2.11 -7.64 -18.36
N SER A 221 0.89 -7.93 -18.84
CA SER A 221 -0.25 -8.17 -17.94
C SER A 221 0.04 -9.25 -16.89
N ARG A 222 0.76 -10.30 -17.30
CA ARG A 222 1.21 -11.39 -16.41
C ARG A 222 2.19 -10.91 -15.34
N ASP A 223 3.23 -10.20 -15.73
CA ASP A 223 4.25 -9.70 -14.80
C ASP A 223 3.70 -8.62 -13.88
N ASN A 224 2.74 -7.83 -14.37
CA ASN A 224 2.06 -6.80 -13.61
C ASN A 224 1.18 -7.42 -12.52
N LEU A 225 0.40 -8.47 -12.86
CA LEU A 225 -0.36 -9.23 -11.87
C LEU A 225 0.56 -9.87 -10.82
N PHE A 226 1.67 -10.48 -11.24
CA PHE A 226 2.67 -11.01 -10.32
C PHE A 226 3.19 -9.92 -9.38
N HIS A 227 3.57 -8.76 -9.93
CA HIS A 227 4.08 -7.64 -9.15
C HIS A 227 3.09 -7.17 -8.09
N VAL A 228 1.83 -6.88 -8.46
CA VAL A 228 0.86 -6.34 -7.48
C VAL A 228 0.49 -7.39 -6.42
N CYS A 229 0.47 -8.67 -6.76
CA CYS A 229 0.25 -9.75 -5.80
C CYS A 229 1.41 -9.86 -4.78
N VAL A 230 2.66 -9.88 -5.23
CA VAL A 230 3.81 -9.98 -4.31
C VAL A 230 4.06 -8.67 -3.55
N HIS A 231 3.61 -7.54 -4.09
CA HIS A 231 3.70 -6.24 -3.41
C HIS A 231 2.70 -6.13 -2.27
N LEU A 232 1.54 -6.80 -2.35
CA LEU A 232 0.53 -6.79 -1.31
C LEU A 232 1.08 -7.41 -0.02
N GLY A 233 1.15 -6.60 1.04
CA GLY A 233 1.58 -7.08 2.35
C GLY A 233 0.41 -7.65 3.17
N ILE A 234 0.71 -8.39 4.23
CA ILE A 234 -0.31 -8.95 5.15
C ILE A 234 -1.22 -7.85 5.72
N PHE A 235 -0.66 -6.67 5.96
CA PHE A 235 -1.37 -5.53 6.55
C PHE A 235 -2.12 -4.68 5.52
N LYS A 236 -1.85 -4.88 4.21
CA LYS A 236 -2.51 -4.18 3.10
C LYS A 236 -3.64 -5.05 2.57
N SER A 237 -4.84 -4.87 3.09
CA SER A 237 -6.00 -5.72 2.73
C SER A 237 -7.28 -4.94 2.47
N GLY A 238 -7.20 -3.61 2.42
CA GLY A 238 -8.36 -2.76 2.11
C GLY A 238 -8.70 -2.76 0.63
N LEU A 239 -9.93 -2.35 0.30
CA LEU A 239 -10.38 -2.23 -1.09
C LEU A 239 -9.42 -1.37 -1.93
N ARG A 240 -8.85 -0.31 -1.36
CA ARG A 240 -7.86 0.54 -2.04
C ARG A 240 -6.70 -0.25 -2.65
N ASP A 241 -6.24 -1.30 -1.96
CA ASP A 241 -5.09 -2.08 -2.39
C ASP A 241 -5.52 -3.29 -3.23
N LEU A 242 -6.71 -3.85 -2.95
CA LEU A 242 -7.24 -5.02 -3.64
C LEU A 242 -7.84 -4.69 -5.00
N MET A 243 -8.41 -3.47 -5.17
CA MET A 243 -9.09 -3.10 -6.41
C MET A 243 -8.16 -3.08 -7.62
N ASP A 244 -6.86 -2.78 -7.45
CA ASP A 244 -5.92 -2.80 -8.56
C ASP A 244 -5.73 -4.23 -9.09
N ILE A 245 -5.64 -5.22 -8.20
CA ILE A 245 -5.51 -6.63 -8.58
C ILE A 245 -6.81 -7.12 -9.23
N ALA A 246 -7.96 -6.82 -8.62
CA ALA A 246 -9.27 -7.21 -9.14
C ALA A 246 -9.52 -6.63 -10.54
N ASN A 247 -9.25 -5.34 -10.71
CA ASN A 247 -9.50 -4.66 -11.99
C ASN A 247 -8.48 -5.03 -13.07
N LEU A 248 -7.24 -5.33 -12.70
CA LEU A 248 -6.26 -5.90 -13.64
C LEU A 248 -6.74 -7.26 -14.17
N ILE A 249 -7.24 -8.14 -13.30
CA ILE A 249 -7.80 -9.42 -13.70
C ILE A 249 -9.04 -9.19 -14.59
N ARG A 250 -9.95 -8.30 -14.20
CA ARG A 250 -11.17 -8.00 -14.98
C ARG A 250 -10.89 -7.53 -16.41
N GLN A 251 -9.83 -6.73 -16.59
CA GLN A 251 -9.55 -6.07 -17.87
C GLN A 251 -8.52 -6.81 -18.71
N GLU A 252 -7.60 -7.54 -18.09
CA GLU A 252 -6.44 -8.10 -18.77
C GLU A 252 -6.43 -9.64 -18.76
N SER A 253 -7.47 -10.30 -18.22
CA SER A 253 -7.51 -11.78 -18.06
C SER A 253 -7.21 -12.54 -19.35
N GLU A 254 -7.75 -12.06 -20.49
CA GLU A 254 -7.54 -12.68 -21.82
C GLU A 254 -6.09 -12.54 -22.33
N ARG A 255 -5.34 -11.57 -21.78
CA ARG A 255 -3.93 -11.33 -22.13
C ARG A 255 -2.96 -12.07 -21.23
N ILE A 256 -3.46 -12.70 -20.16
CA ILE A 256 -2.64 -13.42 -19.18
C ILE A 256 -2.57 -14.91 -19.58
N ASP A 257 -1.38 -15.37 -19.88
CA ASP A 257 -1.11 -16.81 -19.92
C ASP A 257 -1.08 -17.34 -18.48
N TRP A 258 -2.21 -17.89 -18.04
CA TRP A 258 -2.40 -18.35 -16.65
C TRP A 258 -1.52 -19.55 -16.30
N ALA A 259 -1.22 -20.43 -17.28
CA ALA A 259 -0.32 -21.56 -17.04
C ALA A 259 1.11 -21.07 -16.81
N ALA A 260 1.58 -20.13 -17.63
CA ALA A 260 2.87 -19.51 -17.45
C ALA A 260 2.92 -18.64 -16.18
N PHE A 261 1.83 -17.98 -15.79
CA PHE A 261 1.74 -17.24 -14.53
C PHE A 261 1.95 -18.17 -13.32
N ILE A 262 1.26 -19.31 -13.28
CA ILE A 262 1.42 -20.33 -12.22
C ILE A 262 2.85 -20.84 -12.17
N ALA A 263 3.45 -21.11 -13.34
CA ALA A 263 4.83 -21.56 -13.43
C ALA A 263 5.82 -20.50 -12.90
N ASP A 264 5.64 -19.24 -13.27
CA ASP A 264 6.48 -18.13 -12.77
C ASP A 264 6.37 -17.96 -11.24
N VAL A 265 5.16 -18.10 -10.69
CA VAL A 265 4.92 -18.04 -9.23
C VAL A 265 5.67 -19.18 -8.51
N ARG A 266 5.62 -20.41 -9.05
CA ARG A 266 6.34 -21.57 -8.51
C ARG A 266 7.85 -21.39 -8.59
N ASN A 267 8.35 -20.97 -9.74
CA ASN A 267 9.78 -20.75 -9.96
C ASN A 267 10.35 -19.67 -9.04
N ALA A 268 9.57 -18.63 -8.80
CA ALA A 268 9.92 -17.56 -7.88
C ALA A 268 9.83 -17.96 -6.40
N GLY A 269 9.10 -19.03 -6.05
CA GLY A 269 8.79 -19.39 -4.66
C GLY A 269 7.78 -18.43 -4.02
N ALA A 270 6.87 -17.85 -4.82
CA ALA A 270 5.95 -16.79 -4.42
C ALA A 270 4.53 -17.28 -4.07
N GLN A 271 4.31 -18.62 -3.98
CA GLN A 271 2.99 -19.21 -3.81
C GLN A 271 2.20 -18.58 -2.65
N SER A 272 2.80 -18.50 -1.48
CA SER A 272 2.12 -17.97 -0.28
C SER A 272 1.70 -16.50 -0.43
N LEU A 273 2.50 -15.67 -1.11
CA LEU A 273 2.18 -14.26 -1.36
C LEU A 273 1.05 -14.11 -2.38
N VAL A 274 1.14 -14.86 -3.48
CA VAL A 274 0.13 -14.80 -4.55
C VAL A 274 -1.20 -15.39 -4.08
N VAL A 275 -1.18 -16.53 -3.38
CA VAL A 275 -2.39 -17.14 -2.79
C VAL A 275 -3.03 -16.17 -1.78
N HIS A 276 -2.23 -15.53 -0.92
CA HIS A 276 -2.75 -14.48 -0.02
C HIS A 276 -3.51 -13.40 -0.79
N ALA A 277 -2.88 -12.79 -1.78
CA ALA A 277 -3.48 -11.71 -2.56
C ALA A 277 -4.76 -12.15 -3.30
N LEU A 278 -4.69 -13.29 -3.97
CA LEU A 278 -5.82 -13.80 -4.76
C LEU A 278 -6.98 -14.32 -3.90
N MET A 279 -6.74 -14.87 -2.72
CA MET A 279 -7.83 -15.20 -1.78
C MET A 279 -8.61 -13.96 -1.35
N LEU A 280 -7.90 -12.86 -1.02
CA LEU A 280 -8.54 -11.60 -0.64
C LEU A 280 -9.37 -11.04 -1.81
N VAL A 281 -8.81 -11.05 -3.02
CA VAL A 281 -9.51 -10.59 -4.23
C VAL A 281 -10.70 -11.48 -4.54
N ASN A 282 -10.56 -12.80 -4.53
CA ASN A 282 -11.64 -13.74 -4.81
C ASN A 282 -12.80 -13.64 -3.80
N CYS A 283 -12.52 -13.15 -2.59
CA CYS A 283 -13.56 -12.89 -1.58
C CYS A 283 -14.50 -11.74 -1.97
N ILE A 284 -14.01 -10.75 -2.73
CA ILE A 284 -14.78 -9.56 -3.14
C ILE A 284 -15.22 -9.60 -4.61
N ASP A 285 -14.46 -10.28 -5.46
CA ASP A 285 -14.70 -10.43 -6.90
C ASP A 285 -14.30 -11.82 -7.37
N PRO A 286 -15.13 -12.84 -7.13
CA PRO A 286 -14.84 -14.21 -7.53
C PRO A 286 -14.81 -14.35 -9.07
N ARG A 287 -13.68 -14.86 -9.58
CA ARG A 287 -13.46 -15.11 -11.01
C ARG A 287 -12.99 -16.54 -11.25
N PRO A 288 -13.41 -17.19 -12.34
CA PRO A 288 -12.98 -18.55 -12.67
C PRO A 288 -11.46 -18.68 -12.75
N GLU A 289 -10.78 -17.70 -13.35
CA GLU A 289 -9.32 -17.69 -13.51
C GLU A 289 -8.63 -17.61 -12.15
N THR A 290 -9.10 -16.73 -11.27
CA THR A 290 -8.59 -16.61 -9.89
C THR A 290 -8.78 -17.92 -9.12
N GLN A 291 -9.94 -18.56 -9.25
CA GLN A 291 -10.23 -19.86 -8.63
C GLN A 291 -9.32 -20.98 -9.16
N ALA A 292 -9.06 -21.00 -10.47
CA ALA A 292 -8.15 -21.96 -11.08
C ALA A 292 -6.72 -21.81 -10.53
N VAL A 293 -6.21 -20.57 -10.43
CA VAL A 293 -4.88 -20.29 -9.85
C VAL A 293 -4.84 -20.70 -8.36
N LEU A 294 -5.88 -20.35 -7.59
CA LEU A 294 -5.96 -20.75 -6.17
C LEU A 294 -5.98 -22.27 -6.02
N SER A 295 -6.77 -22.99 -6.82
CA SER A 295 -6.80 -24.46 -6.80
C SER A 295 -5.43 -25.08 -7.09
N ALA A 296 -4.64 -24.45 -7.96
CA ALA A 296 -3.31 -24.94 -8.33
C ALA A 296 -2.23 -24.62 -7.28
N LEU A 297 -2.31 -23.47 -6.59
CA LEU A 297 -1.22 -22.96 -5.75
C LEU A 297 -1.51 -23.04 -4.23
N GLU A 298 -2.77 -23.07 -3.79
CA GLU A 298 -3.09 -23.10 -2.35
C GLU A 298 -2.53 -24.32 -1.63
N PRO A 299 -2.51 -25.54 -2.22
CA PRO A 299 -1.89 -26.71 -1.57
C PRO A 299 -0.39 -26.54 -1.29
N GLU A 300 0.29 -25.67 -2.04
CA GLU A 300 1.73 -25.38 -1.91
C GLU A 300 2.00 -24.18 -1.01
N ALA A 301 0.97 -23.39 -0.67
CA ALA A 301 1.09 -22.18 0.15
C ALA A 301 1.18 -22.53 1.64
N GLN A 302 2.00 -21.77 2.38
CA GLN A 302 2.27 -22.05 3.79
C GLN A 302 2.46 -20.75 4.61
N GLY A 303 2.46 -20.92 5.93
CA GLY A 303 2.86 -19.89 6.88
C GLY A 303 1.84 -18.77 7.08
N PHE A 304 2.35 -17.62 7.49
CA PHE A 304 1.54 -16.50 7.98
C PHE A 304 0.64 -15.88 6.91
N TYR A 305 1.08 -15.83 5.66
CA TYR A 305 0.29 -15.27 4.55
C TYR A 305 -1.00 -16.04 4.33
N LEU A 306 -0.91 -17.38 4.24
CA LEU A 306 -2.08 -18.24 4.07
C LEU A 306 -3.02 -18.15 5.30
N SER A 307 -2.45 -18.18 6.51
CA SER A 307 -3.23 -18.06 7.75
C SER A 307 -3.98 -16.73 7.83
N ALA A 308 -3.34 -15.62 7.50
CA ALA A 308 -3.95 -14.30 7.47
C ALA A 308 -5.06 -14.21 6.42
N ALA A 309 -4.82 -14.75 5.21
CA ALA A 309 -5.84 -14.80 4.17
C ALA A 309 -7.09 -15.56 4.64
N LYS A 310 -6.93 -16.79 5.15
CA LYS A 310 -8.05 -17.61 5.64
C LYS A 310 -8.87 -16.91 6.71
N LYS A 311 -8.25 -16.13 7.58
CA LYS A 311 -8.98 -15.36 8.62
C LYS A 311 -9.76 -14.20 8.03
N LYS A 312 -9.15 -13.45 7.10
CA LYS A 312 -9.77 -12.27 6.50
C LYS A 312 -10.87 -12.62 5.50
N THR A 313 -10.79 -13.79 4.85
CA THR A 313 -11.74 -14.22 3.81
C THR A 313 -12.88 -15.10 4.34
N VAL A 314 -13.10 -15.17 5.65
CA VAL A 314 -14.27 -15.84 6.23
C VAL A 314 -15.56 -15.27 5.64
N SER A 315 -15.60 -13.96 5.40
CA SER A 315 -16.67 -13.33 4.62
C SER A 315 -16.17 -11.98 4.06
N PRO A 316 -16.79 -11.46 2.98
CA PRO A 316 -16.51 -10.11 2.50
C PRO A 316 -16.70 -9.02 3.58
N ALA A 317 -17.68 -9.19 4.46
CA ALA A 317 -17.91 -8.26 5.57
C ALA A 317 -16.73 -8.21 6.56
N VAL A 318 -16.11 -9.35 6.85
CA VAL A 318 -14.90 -9.42 7.67
C VAL A 318 -13.75 -8.72 6.97
N LEU A 319 -13.54 -9.00 5.68
CA LEU A 319 -12.49 -8.40 4.88
C LEU A 319 -12.59 -6.87 4.83
N LEU A 320 -13.77 -6.33 4.53
CA LEU A 320 -14.01 -4.89 4.42
C LEU A 320 -13.80 -4.13 5.74
N ARG A 321 -13.94 -4.80 6.87
CA ARG A 321 -13.76 -4.22 8.20
C ARG A 321 -12.40 -4.51 8.82
N SER A 322 -11.59 -5.38 8.20
CA SER A 322 -10.25 -5.72 8.68
C SER A 322 -9.22 -4.62 8.50
N CYS A 323 -9.57 -3.53 7.81
CA CYS A 323 -8.76 -2.31 7.67
C CYS A 323 -8.86 -1.43 8.92
N SER A 324 -8.55 -1.98 10.09
CA SER A 324 -8.58 -1.19 11.31
C SER A 324 -7.46 -0.13 11.32
N ALA A 325 -7.72 0.98 11.99
CA ALA A 325 -6.71 2.01 12.25
C ALA A 325 -5.50 1.44 12.99
N HIS A 326 -5.71 0.40 13.80
CA HIS A 326 -4.64 -0.31 14.53
C HIS A 326 -3.69 -1.04 13.59
N LEU A 327 -4.19 -1.76 12.59
CA LEU A 327 -3.32 -2.41 11.61
C LEU A 327 -2.50 -1.42 10.81
N SER A 328 -3.11 -0.32 10.40
CA SER A 328 -2.39 0.76 9.72
C SER A 328 -1.28 1.34 10.60
N GLN A 329 -1.52 1.52 11.90
CA GLN A 329 -0.52 2.01 12.84
C GLN A 329 0.57 0.95 13.12
N VAL A 330 0.19 -0.32 13.27
CA VAL A 330 1.14 -1.43 13.42
C VAL A 330 2.03 -1.55 12.18
N GLU A 331 1.45 -1.47 10.98
CA GLU A 331 2.22 -1.49 9.73
C GLU A 331 3.23 -0.34 9.68
N LYS A 332 2.83 0.88 10.00
CA LYS A 332 3.72 2.04 10.08
C LYS A 332 4.86 1.82 11.07
N ASN A 333 4.53 1.38 12.28
CA ASN A 333 5.54 1.14 13.33
C ASN A 333 6.51 0.02 12.95
N VAL A 334 6.02 -1.08 12.38
CA VAL A 334 6.86 -2.20 11.93
C VAL A 334 7.73 -1.78 10.75
N SER A 335 7.18 -1.04 9.79
CA SER A 335 7.94 -0.50 8.66
C SER A 335 9.02 0.47 9.13
N ALA A 336 8.69 1.45 9.94
CA ALA A 336 9.63 2.41 10.48
C ALA A 336 10.74 1.72 11.27
N PHE A 337 10.38 0.78 12.15
CA PHE A 337 11.34 0.00 12.95
C PHE A 337 12.28 -0.86 12.08
N ASN A 338 11.77 -1.47 10.99
CA ASN A 338 12.60 -2.25 10.08
C ASN A 338 13.59 -1.40 9.29
N VAL A 339 13.19 -0.17 8.94
CA VAL A 339 14.04 0.78 8.19
C VAL A 339 15.08 1.43 9.09
N ALA A 340 14.74 1.74 10.33
CA ALA A 340 15.66 2.35 11.29
C ALA A 340 16.90 1.47 11.49
N LYS A 341 18.07 2.05 11.31
CA LYS A 341 19.37 1.35 11.46
C LYS A 341 20.06 1.68 12.76
N TYR A 342 19.72 2.83 13.33
CA TYR A 342 20.37 3.40 14.48
C TYR A 342 19.66 3.01 15.79
N PHE A 343 20.43 2.58 16.81
CA PHE A 343 19.85 2.07 18.05
C PHE A 343 18.95 3.09 18.77
N PRO A 344 19.34 4.38 18.95
CA PRO A 344 18.45 5.36 19.59
C PRO A 344 17.12 5.55 18.84
N GLU A 345 17.13 5.55 17.51
CA GLU A 345 15.91 5.63 16.68
C GLU A 345 15.05 4.35 16.85
N LYS A 346 15.66 3.17 16.73
CA LYS A 346 14.97 1.90 16.97
C LYS A 346 14.40 1.80 18.37
N SER A 347 15.15 2.21 19.38
CA SER A 347 14.68 2.17 20.77
C SER A 347 13.50 3.11 20.99
N ARG A 348 13.54 4.32 20.42
CA ARG A 348 12.39 5.26 20.43
C ARG A 348 11.16 4.62 19.80
N LEU A 349 11.28 4.10 18.57
CA LEU A 349 10.16 3.46 17.87
C LEU A 349 9.60 2.23 18.61
N PHE A 350 10.47 1.45 19.26
CA PHE A 350 10.04 0.33 20.10
C PHE A 350 9.26 0.81 21.33
N VAL A 351 9.76 1.84 21.99
CA VAL A 351 9.07 2.46 23.14
C VAL A 351 7.76 3.09 22.73
N ASP A 352 7.72 3.82 21.61
CA ASP A 352 6.51 4.46 21.09
C ASP A 352 5.45 3.42 20.71
N PHE A 353 5.85 2.30 20.12
CA PHE A 353 4.93 1.18 19.88
C PHE A 353 4.32 0.67 21.18
N TRP A 354 5.14 0.33 22.17
CA TRP A 354 4.63 -0.14 23.45
C TRP A 354 3.83 0.92 24.20
N ARG A 355 4.22 2.18 24.10
CA ARG A 355 3.46 3.29 24.66
C ARG A 355 2.07 3.38 24.02
N SER A 356 1.95 3.21 22.72
CA SER A 356 0.66 3.21 22.02
C SER A 356 -0.23 2.02 22.40
N VAL A 357 0.36 0.88 22.75
CA VAL A 357 -0.37 -0.31 23.23
C VAL A 357 -0.74 -0.18 24.71
N LEU A 358 0.19 0.27 25.55
CA LEU A 358 0.02 0.32 27.01
C LEU A 358 -0.75 1.57 27.46
N LEU A 359 -0.58 2.70 26.74
CA LEU A 359 -1.23 3.98 26.99
C LEU A 359 -2.16 4.33 25.82
N ALA A 360 -3.15 3.47 25.60
CA ALA A 360 -4.08 3.65 24.50
C ALA A 360 -4.71 5.06 24.52
N PRO A 361 -4.92 5.70 23.35
CA PRO A 361 -5.59 6.99 23.26
C PRO A 361 -6.98 6.96 23.89
N THR A 362 -7.46 8.12 24.37
CA THR A 362 -8.78 8.24 25.01
C THR A 362 -9.90 7.69 24.14
N GLN A 363 -9.89 7.99 22.83
CA GLN A 363 -10.86 7.46 21.86
C GLN A 363 -10.88 5.93 21.81
N GLU A 364 -9.73 5.29 21.98
CA GLU A 364 -9.64 3.84 22.02
C GLU A 364 -10.21 3.27 23.32
N CYS A 365 -9.97 3.96 24.43
CA CYS A 365 -10.56 3.60 25.72
C CYS A 365 -12.08 3.74 25.71
N GLU A 366 -12.63 4.76 25.10
CA GLU A 366 -14.07 4.95 24.88
C GLU A 366 -14.65 3.83 24.03
N ARG A 367 -13.96 3.46 22.92
CA ARG A 367 -14.36 2.34 22.07
C ARG A 367 -14.36 1.00 22.81
N ILE A 368 -13.39 0.76 23.68
CA ILE A 368 -13.27 -0.46 24.47
C ILE A 368 -14.32 -0.50 25.58
N SER A 369 -14.60 0.62 26.22
CA SER A 369 -15.59 0.71 27.30
C SER A 369 -17.04 0.69 26.80
N PHE A 370 -17.28 0.95 25.52
CA PHE A 370 -18.60 1.18 24.92
C PHE A 370 -19.40 2.34 25.58
N VAL A 371 -18.75 3.19 26.32
CA VAL A 371 -19.35 4.33 27.03
C VAL A 371 -18.74 5.62 26.51
N PRO A 372 -19.50 6.52 25.88
CA PRO A 372 -19.03 7.86 25.57
C PRO A 372 -18.73 8.59 26.90
N GLU A 373 -17.59 9.25 26.99
CA GLU A 373 -17.15 9.95 28.20
C GLU A 373 -17.22 9.08 29.48
N PRO A 374 -16.42 8.00 29.56
CA PRO A 374 -16.49 7.06 30.65
C PRO A 374 -16.14 7.72 32.00
N ASP A 375 -16.87 7.38 33.06
CA ASP A 375 -16.48 7.72 34.41
C ASP A 375 -15.13 7.13 34.81
N LEU A 376 -14.55 7.57 35.93
CA LEU A 376 -13.23 7.16 36.36
C LEU A 376 -13.05 5.64 36.45
N PRO A 377 -13.97 4.84 37.03
CA PRO A 377 -13.85 3.38 37.07
C PRO A 377 -13.82 2.74 35.67
N HIS A 378 -14.70 3.16 34.77
CA HIS A 378 -14.75 2.66 33.41
C HIS A 378 -13.50 3.05 32.61
N ALA A 379 -12.99 4.28 32.79
CA ALA A 379 -11.78 4.74 32.15
C ALA A 379 -10.53 3.95 32.62
N VAL A 380 -10.44 3.68 33.92
CA VAL A 380 -9.37 2.84 34.50
C VAL A 380 -9.45 1.42 33.97
N TRP A 381 -10.65 0.81 34.00
CA TRP A 381 -10.84 -0.54 33.46
C TRP A 381 -10.48 -0.62 31.99
N ALA A 382 -10.93 0.32 31.17
CA ALA A 382 -10.64 0.37 29.75
C ALA A 382 -9.11 0.48 29.49
N ARG A 383 -8.39 1.29 30.27
CA ARG A 383 -6.92 1.39 30.17
C ARG A 383 -6.21 0.10 30.56
N VAL A 384 -6.67 -0.61 31.57
CA VAL A 384 -6.11 -1.90 31.97
C VAL A 384 -6.41 -3.00 30.93
N ALA A 385 -7.61 -2.97 30.33
CA ALA A 385 -8.03 -3.94 29.33
C ALA A 385 -7.44 -3.66 27.94
N ALA A 386 -7.15 -2.39 27.59
CA ALA A 386 -6.74 -1.97 26.26
C ALA A 386 -5.55 -2.76 25.69
N PRO A 387 -4.42 -2.97 26.39
CA PRO A 387 -3.29 -3.70 25.83
C PRO A 387 -3.67 -5.10 25.35
N SER A 388 -4.42 -5.84 26.15
CA SER A 388 -4.84 -7.20 25.80
C SER A 388 -5.86 -7.21 24.66
N GLN A 389 -6.74 -6.23 24.58
CA GLN A 389 -7.74 -6.13 23.53
C GLN A 389 -7.13 -5.67 22.22
N ILE A 390 -6.19 -4.72 22.23
CA ILE A 390 -5.43 -4.29 21.04
C ILE A 390 -4.64 -5.47 20.47
N LEU A 391 -3.87 -6.19 21.30
CA LEU A 391 -3.10 -7.34 20.85
C LEU A 391 -4.01 -8.48 20.34
N ARG A 392 -5.17 -8.71 20.98
CA ARG A 392 -6.17 -9.68 20.49
C ARG A 392 -6.78 -9.24 19.16
N ALA A 393 -7.09 -7.96 18.97
CA ALA A 393 -7.62 -7.44 17.72
C ALA A 393 -6.59 -7.65 16.58
N ILE A 394 -5.33 -7.30 16.80
CA ILE A 394 -4.25 -7.55 15.84
C ILE A 394 -4.12 -9.06 15.58
N GLY A 395 -4.12 -9.88 16.63
CA GLY A 395 -4.04 -11.35 16.53
C GLY A 395 -5.23 -11.98 15.80
N ALA A 396 -6.41 -11.40 15.96
CA ALA A 396 -7.60 -11.84 15.22
C ALA A 396 -7.49 -11.60 13.72
N GLU A 397 -6.86 -10.49 13.32
CA GLU A 397 -6.69 -10.12 11.90
C GLU A 397 -5.52 -10.84 11.22
N VAL A 398 -4.38 -10.96 11.90
CA VAL A 398 -3.13 -11.49 11.27
C VAL A 398 -2.66 -12.82 11.85
N GLY A 399 -3.21 -13.25 12.97
CA GLY A 399 -2.82 -14.46 13.69
C GLY A 399 -1.89 -14.18 14.87
N ASN A 400 -2.17 -14.81 16.01
CA ASN A 400 -1.36 -14.66 17.23
C ASN A 400 0.08 -15.10 17.03
N GLY A 401 0.33 -16.12 16.18
CA GLY A 401 1.68 -16.58 15.83
C GLY A 401 2.50 -15.50 15.12
N LEU A 402 1.89 -14.73 14.21
CA LEU A 402 2.57 -13.61 13.56
C LEU A 402 2.86 -12.48 14.55
N VAL A 403 1.91 -12.14 15.42
CA VAL A 403 2.13 -11.13 16.47
C VAL A 403 3.31 -11.51 17.36
N ALA A 404 3.35 -12.75 17.84
CA ALA A 404 4.46 -13.25 18.64
C ALA A 404 5.79 -13.21 17.89
N ALA A 405 5.83 -13.61 16.62
CA ALA A 405 7.02 -13.58 15.78
C ALA A 405 7.51 -12.14 15.53
N LEU A 406 6.62 -11.17 15.32
CA LEU A 406 6.97 -9.76 15.15
C LEU A 406 7.53 -9.14 16.44
N LEU A 407 6.94 -9.46 17.59
CA LEU A 407 7.42 -9.00 18.88
C LEU A 407 8.82 -9.57 19.19
N LEU A 408 9.03 -10.88 18.98
CA LEU A 408 10.33 -11.53 19.15
C LEU A 408 11.38 -10.94 18.20
N LYS A 409 11.03 -10.77 16.93
CA LYS A 409 11.89 -10.11 15.94
C LYS A 409 12.26 -8.70 16.39
N GLY A 410 11.30 -7.93 16.89
CA GLY A 410 11.53 -6.58 17.42
C GLY A 410 12.60 -6.55 18.52
N VAL A 411 12.52 -7.48 19.47
CA VAL A 411 13.52 -7.61 20.55
C VAL A 411 14.90 -8.01 19.99
N ILE A 412 14.95 -8.99 19.08
CA ILE A 412 16.21 -9.43 18.45
C ILE A 412 16.87 -8.28 17.68
N ASP A 413 16.09 -7.57 16.85
CA ASP A 413 16.61 -6.47 16.04
C ASP A 413 17.08 -5.28 16.91
N LEU A 414 16.38 -5.01 18.03
CA LEU A 414 16.78 -3.98 18.98
C LEU A 414 18.10 -4.35 19.65
N THR A 415 18.24 -5.59 20.14
CA THR A 415 19.46 -6.10 20.76
C THR A 415 20.64 -6.07 19.79
N ALA A 416 20.42 -6.53 18.55
CA ALA A 416 21.45 -6.49 17.50
C ALA A 416 21.87 -5.06 17.15
N SER A 417 20.95 -4.09 17.14
CA SER A 417 21.29 -2.69 16.89
C SER A 417 22.04 -2.05 18.07
N PHE A 418 21.72 -2.44 19.31
CA PHE A 418 22.49 -2.04 20.49
C PHE A 418 23.93 -2.55 20.42
N ALA A 419 24.13 -3.83 20.11
CA ALA A 419 25.47 -4.42 19.99
C ALA A 419 26.33 -3.75 18.89
N ARG A 420 25.70 -3.24 17.84
CA ARG A 420 26.38 -2.53 16.74
C ARG A 420 26.59 -1.03 16.99
N TRP A 421 25.88 -0.45 17.93
CA TRP A 421 25.90 0.99 18.20
C TRP A 421 27.28 1.59 18.44
N PRO A 422 28.19 0.96 19.23
CA PRO A 422 29.54 1.51 19.43
C PRO A 422 30.40 1.60 18.16
N PHE A 423 30.03 0.84 17.12
CA PHE A 423 30.76 0.76 15.86
C PHE A 423 30.15 1.63 14.74
N ILE A 424 29.06 2.36 15.03
CA ILE A 424 28.39 3.25 14.08
C ILE A 424 28.80 4.68 14.43
N SER A 425 29.48 5.36 13.49
CA SER A 425 29.87 6.76 13.66
C SER A 425 28.65 7.67 13.82
N ARG A 426 28.72 8.60 14.78
CA ARG A 426 27.67 9.61 15.03
C ARG A 426 27.48 10.54 13.83
N ASP A 427 28.56 10.85 13.10
CA ASP A 427 28.55 11.72 11.93
C ASP A 427 27.77 11.14 10.75
N ASP A 428 27.46 9.82 10.83
CA ASP A 428 26.68 9.12 9.80
C ASP A 428 25.20 9.45 9.79
N HIS A 429 24.67 10.18 10.77
CA HIS A 429 23.22 10.33 10.98
C HIS A 429 22.80 11.71 11.48
N ASP A 430 23.53 12.75 11.20
CA ASP A 430 23.06 14.10 11.49
C ASP A 430 22.01 14.54 10.47
N LEU A 431 20.79 14.00 10.68
CA LEU A 431 19.60 14.38 9.90
C LEU A 431 19.32 15.89 9.99
N GLU A 432 19.72 16.54 11.06
CA GLU A 432 19.54 17.98 11.21
C GLU A 432 20.54 18.76 10.36
N ALA A 433 21.81 18.34 10.31
CA ALA A 433 22.78 18.90 9.40
C ALA A 433 22.40 18.65 7.94
N TYR A 434 21.86 17.47 7.64
CA TYR A 434 21.35 17.15 6.31
C TYR A 434 20.14 18.00 5.95
N ALA A 435 19.12 18.14 6.83
CA ALA A 435 18.00 19.04 6.60
C ALA A 435 18.45 20.47 6.33
N ARG A 436 19.38 20.97 7.13
CA ARG A 436 19.98 22.32 6.95
C ARG A 436 20.70 22.46 5.60
N SER A 437 21.42 21.45 5.16
CA SER A 437 22.09 21.47 3.84
C SER A 437 21.11 21.55 2.66
N LEU A 438 19.88 21.06 2.84
CA LEU A 438 18.79 21.13 1.88
C LEU A 438 17.95 22.42 2.01
N GLY A 439 18.22 23.24 3.02
CA GLY A 439 17.39 24.40 3.35
C GLY A 439 16.03 24.03 3.99
N LEU A 440 15.93 22.84 4.60
CA LEU A 440 14.73 22.31 5.24
C LEU A 440 14.89 22.27 6.75
N ARG A 441 13.77 22.25 7.46
CA ARG A 441 13.74 21.95 8.90
C ARG A 441 13.69 20.42 9.11
N LEU A 442 14.24 19.93 10.20
CA LEU A 442 14.15 18.51 10.57
C LEU A 442 12.71 18.00 10.59
N ALA A 443 11.79 18.82 11.13
CA ALA A 443 10.35 18.48 11.17
C ALA A 443 9.71 18.29 9.78
N ASP A 444 10.23 18.93 8.75
CA ASP A 444 9.76 18.74 7.38
C ASP A 444 10.22 17.39 6.82
N LEU A 445 11.47 16.98 7.10
CA LEU A 445 11.96 15.62 6.75
C LEU A 445 11.21 14.52 7.52
N GLU A 446 10.91 14.72 8.80
CA GLU A 446 10.15 13.77 9.61
C GLU A 446 8.72 13.64 9.09
N ARG A 447 8.05 14.75 8.75
CA ARG A 447 6.71 14.74 8.15
C ARG A 447 6.68 13.99 6.82
N ILE A 448 7.71 14.14 5.98
CA ILE A 448 7.84 13.39 4.72
C ILE A 448 7.97 11.90 5.02
N LYS A 449 8.83 11.49 5.95
CA LYS A 449 8.97 10.10 6.36
C LYS A 449 7.64 9.51 6.83
N ASP A 450 6.87 10.26 7.61
CA ASP A 450 5.55 9.84 8.08
C ASP A 450 4.51 9.76 6.95
N SER A 451 4.66 10.53 5.88
CA SER A 451 3.74 10.50 4.74
C SER A 451 3.98 9.32 3.78
N ILE A 452 5.14 8.66 3.87
CA ILE A 452 5.53 7.53 3.01
C ILE A 452 4.91 6.21 3.51
N HIS A 453 4.56 6.15 4.78
CA HIS A 453 3.97 5.02 5.46
C HIS A 453 2.47 5.25 5.72
#